data_a0314fba98017eafd14c41384a536808
#
_entry.id   a0314fba98017eafd14c41384a536808
#
_cell.length_a   1.000
_cell.length_b   1.000
_cell.length_c   1.000
_cell.angle_alpha   90.00
_cell.angle_beta   90.00
_cell.angle_gamma   90.00
#
_symmetry.space_group_name_H-M   'P 1'
#
loop_
_entity.id
_entity.type
_entity.pdbx_description
1 polymer ?
#
loop_
_entity_poly.entity_id
_entity_poly.type
_entity_poly.pdbx_seq_one_letter_code
_entity_poly.pdbx_strand_id
1 'polypeptide(L)'
;MQRAPDFSQADQVIQKALEQEVFPAACVLAGRREKVLFRRAYGRLSIEEDAGLCNEQTRFDLASVSKPLAVGMLALRAMESGKLCLWDKLGTFIDAPADKQEITIAQILTHTAGFPPGLHLWQLARTPEQSTELILAAPLDFQPGTRVQYSCTGYILLGQLLECLYGLPLNELALQEVFWPLKMKNTSYLPAGGNIASTEMQDDGFCLTGVVHDENARFLGGVSGN
;
A
#
# COMPACT_ATOMS: atom_id res chain seq x y z
N MET A 1 -3.75 17.19 37.61
CA MET A 1 -4.46 16.30 36.67
C MET A 1 -4.33 16.89 35.27
N GLN A 2 -3.68 16.21 34.31
CA GLN A 2 -3.71 16.65 32.92
C GLN A 2 -5.14 16.48 32.39
N ARG A 3 -5.69 17.56 31.82
CA ARG A 3 -7.03 17.55 31.18
C ARG A 3 -7.01 16.52 30.04
N ALA A 4 -8.08 15.72 29.95
CA ALA A 4 -8.24 14.83 28.80
C ALA A 4 -8.18 15.63 27.50
N PRO A 5 -7.50 15.16 26.44
CA PRO A 5 -7.48 15.86 25.17
C PRO A 5 -8.90 16.00 24.61
N ASP A 6 -9.20 17.17 24.08
CA ASP A 6 -10.48 17.48 23.42
C ASP A 6 -10.34 17.25 21.92
N PHE A 7 -11.17 16.35 21.36
CA PHE A 7 -11.18 16.01 19.94
C PHE A 7 -12.38 16.60 19.19
N SER A 8 -13.13 17.51 19.82
CA SER A 8 -14.36 18.10 19.24
C SER A 8 -14.12 18.79 17.89
N GLN A 9 -13.00 19.49 17.74
CA GLN A 9 -12.64 20.15 16.47
C GLN A 9 -12.33 19.12 15.36
N ALA A 10 -11.62 18.05 15.67
CA ALA A 10 -11.35 16.99 14.69
C ALA A 10 -12.66 16.29 14.27
N ASP A 11 -13.54 16.02 15.22
CA ASP A 11 -14.88 15.47 14.99
C ASP A 11 -15.69 16.35 14.04
N GLN A 12 -15.74 17.66 14.29
CA GLN A 12 -16.46 18.63 13.45
C GLN A 12 -15.91 18.70 12.01
N VAL A 13 -14.56 18.63 11.85
CA VAL A 13 -13.95 18.65 10.51
C VAL A 13 -14.38 17.44 9.70
N ILE A 14 -14.41 16.25 10.31
CA ILE A 14 -14.81 15.01 9.63
C ILE A 14 -16.30 15.05 9.29
N GLN A 15 -17.14 15.46 10.22
CA GLN A 15 -18.58 15.58 9.97
C GLN A 15 -18.87 16.55 8.82
N LYS A 16 -18.21 17.71 8.81
CA LYS A 16 -18.35 18.69 7.72
C LYS A 16 -17.89 18.13 6.38
N ALA A 17 -16.81 17.33 6.34
CA ALA A 17 -16.34 16.71 5.11
C ALA A 17 -17.34 15.66 4.58
N LEU A 18 -18.00 14.91 5.46
CA LEU A 18 -19.10 14.01 5.08
C LEU A 18 -20.31 14.76 4.55
N GLU A 19 -20.73 15.88 5.21
CA GLU A 19 -21.81 16.73 4.75
C GLU A 19 -21.52 17.37 3.38
N GLN A 20 -20.24 17.58 3.06
CA GLN A 20 -19.77 18.08 1.77
C GLN A 20 -19.46 16.97 0.76
N GLU A 21 -19.79 15.73 1.07
CA GLU A 21 -19.58 14.56 0.20
C GLU A 21 -18.12 14.37 -0.26
N VAL A 22 -17.14 14.81 0.56
CA VAL A 22 -15.71 14.65 0.24
C VAL A 22 -15.31 13.17 0.23
N PHE A 23 -15.90 12.37 1.12
CA PHE A 23 -15.76 10.92 1.20
C PHE A 23 -16.99 10.30 1.88
N PRO A 24 -17.36 9.04 1.59
CA PRO A 24 -18.54 8.40 2.16
C PRO A 24 -18.32 7.89 3.60
N ALA A 25 -17.11 7.55 3.98
CA ALA A 25 -16.79 6.94 5.27
C ALA A 25 -15.43 7.38 5.80
N ALA A 26 -15.30 7.34 7.12
CA ALA A 26 -14.02 7.48 7.80
C ALA A 26 -13.98 6.68 9.11
N CYS A 27 -12.81 6.12 9.43
CA CYS A 27 -12.50 5.62 10.76
C CYS A 27 -11.30 6.37 11.32
N VAL A 28 -11.46 6.89 12.54
CA VAL A 28 -10.40 7.64 13.22
C VAL A 28 -10.03 6.97 14.52
N LEU A 29 -8.74 6.83 14.73
CA LEU A 29 -8.18 6.40 16.00
C LEU A 29 -7.03 7.33 16.36
N ALA A 30 -7.10 7.96 17.52
CA ALA A 30 -5.99 8.73 18.07
C ALA A 30 -5.56 8.13 19.41
N GLY A 31 -4.27 8.01 19.60
CA GLY A 31 -3.72 7.40 20.80
C GLY A 31 -2.39 8.01 21.21
N ARG A 32 -1.98 7.71 22.41
CA ARG A 32 -0.65 8.04 22.93
C ARG A 32 -0.06 6.85 23.65
N ARG A 33 1.07 6.34 23.15
CA ARG A 33 1.63 5.06 23.58
C ARG A 33 0.58 3.95 23.42
N GLU A 34 0.28 3.19 24.46
CA GLU A 34 -0.70 2.08 24.44
C GLU A 34 -2.15 2.51 24.74
N LYS A 35 -2.38 3.82 25.01
CA LYS A 35 -3.70 4.33 25.39
C LYS A 35 -4.42 4.92 24.18
N VAL A 36 -5.57 4.34 23.82
CA VAL A 36 -6.50 4.96 22.90
C VAL A 36 -7.19 6.14 23.61
N LEU A 37 -7.13 7.32 22.98
CA LEU A 37 -7.71 8.55 23.50
C LEU A 37 -9.00 8.93 22.79
N PHE A 38 -9.11 8.56 21.51
CA PHE A 38 -10.26 8.81 20.67
C PHE A 38 -10.39 7.67 19.65
N ARG A 39 -11.61 7.20 19.42
CA ARG A 39 -11.93 6.24 18.36
C ARG A 39 -13.35 6.51 17.90
N ARG A 40 -13.56 6.63 16.60
CA ARG A 40 -14.87 6.86 16.01
C ARG A 40 -14.92 6.45 14.55
N ALA A 41 -16.08 5.91 14.15
CA ALA A 41 -16.42 5.65 12.75
C ALA A 41 -17.52 6.61 12.31
N TYR A 42 -17.53 6.98 11.03
CA TYR A 42 -18.41 7.95 10.44
C TYR A 42 -18.88 7.50 9.06
N GLY A 43 -20.10 7.88 8.70
CA GLY A 43 -20.65 7.73 7.36
C GLY A 43 -21.09 6.33 7.01
N ARG A 44 -21.06 6.01 5.72
CA ARG A 44 -21.55 4.77 5.12
C ARG A 44 -20.45 4.09 4.31
N LEU A 45 -20.62 2.80 4.01
CA LEU A 45 -19.62 1.99 3.29
C LEU A 45 -19.42 2.45 1.85
N SER A 46 -20.41 3.09 1.24
CA SER A 46 -20.32 3.70 -0.09
C SER A 46 -21.26 4.90 -0.20
N ILE A 47 -21.30 5.53 -1.37
CA ILE A 47 -22.22 6.62 -1.71
C ILE A 47 -23.61 6.14 -2.14
N GLU A 48 -23.83 4.84 -2.24
CA GLU A 48 -25.12 4.25 -2.57
C GLU A 48 -26.12 4.45 -1.43
N GLU A 49 -27.39 4.70 -1.77
CA GLU A 49 -28.44 5.05 -0.78
C GLU A 49 -28.66 3.98 0.29
N ASP A 50 -28.54 2.70 -0.07
CA ASP A 50 -28.75 1.55 0.80
C ASP A 50 -27.46 1.02 1.44
N ALA A 51 -26.32 1.70 1.23
CA ALA A 51 -25.05 1.32 1.80
C ALA A 51 -25.11 1.19 3.33
N GLY A 52 -24.53 0.14 3.87
CA GLY A 52 -24.42 -0.08 5.31
C GLY A 52 -23.64 1.02 6.03
N LEU A 53 -23.84 1.15 7.34
CA LEU A 53 -23.08 2.12 8.14
C LEU A 53 -21.63 1.69 8.32
N CYS A 54 -20.72 2.64 8.19
CA CYS A 54 -19.33 2.47 8.59
C CYS A 54 -19.22 2.27 10.10
N ASN A 55 -18.38 1.36 10.54
CA ASN A 55 -18.13 1.08 11.95
C ASN A 55 -16.63 0.84 12.20
N GLU A 56 -16.23 0.69 13.46
CA GLU A 56 -14.81 0.54 13.85
C GLU A 56 -14.12 -0.72 13.30
N GLN A 57 -14.88 -1.66 12.76
CA GLN A 57 -14.39 -2.90 12.14
C GLN A 57 -14.40 -2.81 10.60
N THR A 58 -14.84 -1.69 10.03
CA THR A 58 -14.84 -1.48 8.58
C THR A 58 -13.41 -1.50 8.06
N ARG A 59 -13.21 -2.26 7.00
CA ARG A 59 -11.93 -2.34 6.29
C ARG A 59 -11.91 -1.34 5.15
N PHE A 60 -10.76 -0.72 4.96
CA PHE A 60 -10.51 0.27 3.92
C PHE A 60 -9.37 -0.20 3.03
N ASP A 61 -9.44 0.13 1.76
CA ASP A 61 -8.27 0.05 0.89
C ASP A 61 -7.22 1.02 1.41
N LEU A 62 -6.06 0.50 1.76
CA LEU A 62 -4.97 1.28 2.31
C LEU A 62 -4.17 2.02 1.25
N ALA A 63 -4.42 1.71 -0.03
CA ALA A 63 -3.70 2.28 -1.15
C ALA A 63 -2.18 2.24 -0.87
N SER A 64 -1.48 3.33 -1.10
CA SER A 64 -0.03 3.41 -0.93
C SER A 64 0.49 3.33 0.51
N VAL A 65 -0.38 3.28 1.52
CA VAL A 65 0.04 2.91 2.89
C VAL A 65 0.52 1.45 2.92
N SER A 66 0.13 0.64 1.95
CA SER A 66 0.64 -0.73 1.76
C SER A 66 2.16 -0.78 1.56
N LYS A 67 2.76 0.26 0.95
CA LYS A 67 4.22 0.33 0.76
C LYS A 67 5.00 0.23 2.08
N PRO A 68 4.84 1.14 3.05
CA PRO A 68 5.55 1.02 4.32
C PRO A 68 5.03 -0.13 5.17
N LEU A 69 3.70 -0.40 5.16
CA LEU A 69 3.07 -1.36 6.06
C LEU A 69 3.38 -2.82 5.70
N ALA A 70 3.41 -3.15 4.41
CA ALA A 70 3.73 -4.50 3.94
C ALA A 70 5.19 -4.56 3.45
N VAL A 71 5.49 -3.97 2.29
CA VAL A 71 6.79 -4.12 1.62
C VAL A 71 7.94 -3.55 2.45
N GLY A 72 7.77 -2.38 3.05
CA GLY A 72 8.79 -1.78 3.92
C GLY A 72 9.08 -2.65 5.15
N MET A 73 8.02 -3.12 5.82
CA MET A 73 8.17 -4.02 6.98
C MET A 73 8.79 -5.36 6.59
N LEU A 74 8.42 -5.93 5.44
CA LEU A 74 9.03 -7.17 4.93
C LEU A 74 10.51 -6.99 4.60
N ALA A 75 10.89 -5.86 4.00
CA ALA A 75 12.29 -5.54 3.78
C ALA A 75 13.07 -5.46 5.10
N LEU A 76 12.51 -4.83 6.13
CA LEU A 76 13.11 -4.78 7.46
C LEU A 76 13.23 -6.17 8.09
N ARG A 77 12.23 -7.04 7.94
CA ARG A 77 12.28 -8.44 8.40
C ARG A 77 13.36 -9.23 7.65
N ALA A 78 13.49 -9.02 6.33
CA ALA A 78 14.55 -9.63 5.54
C ALA A 78 15.94 -9.18 6.02
N MET A 79 16.10 -7.91 6.38
CA MET A 79 17.34 -7.38 6.95
C MET A 79 17.63 -7.96 8.33
N GLU A 80 16.63 -8.04 9.21
CA GLU A 80 16.77 -8.64 10.54
C GLU A 80 17.20 -10.12 10.46
N SER A 81 16.71 -10.87 9.46
CA SER A 81 17.08 -12.26 9.24
C SER A 81 18.35 -12.45 8.41
N GLY A 82 19.05 -11.38 8.03
CA GLY A 82 20.28 -11.42 7.24
C GLY A 82 20.10 -11.81 5.77
N LYS A 83 18.88 -11.83 5.26
CA LYS A 83 18.57 -12.15 3.86
C LYS A 83 18.75 -10.95 2.92
N LEU A 84 18.72 -9.74 3.44
CA LEU A 84 18.79 -8.49 2.71
C LEU A 84 19.60 -7.47 3.49
N CYS A 85 20.27 -6.55 2.80
CA CYS A 85 20.94 -5.38 3.38
C CYS A 85 20.51 -4.11 2.63
N LEU A 86 20.47 -2.97 3.31
CA LEU A 86 20.15 -1.67 2.67
C LEU A 86 21.07 -1.35 1.49
N TRP A 87 22.32 -1.80 1.54
CA TRP A 87 23.34 -1.50 0.54
C TRP A 87 23.47 -2.59 -0.52
N ASP A 88 22.67 -3.66 -0.43
CA ASP A 88 22.61 -4.65 -1.50
C ASP A 88 22.13 -4.01 -2.78
N LYS A 89 22.71 -4.44 -3.87
CA LYS A 89 22.43 -3.93 -5.21
C LYS A 89 21.30 -4.73 -5.86
N LEU A 90 20.47 -4.08 -6.63
CA LEU A 90 19.37 -4.69 -7.37
C LEU A 90 19.87 -5.86 -8.24
N GLY A 91 21.01 -5.65 -8.92
CA GLY A 91 21.63 -6.67 -9.77
C GLY A 91 22.12 -7.94 -9.05
N THR A 92 22.12 -7.95 -7.70
CA THR A 92 22.40 -9.16 -6.91
C THR A 92 21.22 -10.14 -6.93
N PHE A 93 19.99 -9.62 -7.08
CA PHE A 93 18.76 -10.41 -6.95
C PHE A 93 18.02 -10.59 -8.27
N ILE A 94 18.19 -9.67 -9.20
CA ILE A 94 17.45 -9.64 -10.47
C ILE A 94 18.45 -9.38 -11.59
N ASP A 95 18.26 -10.00 -12.74
CA ASP A 95 19.02 -9.69 -13.96
C ASP A 95 18.56 -8.32 -14.49
N ALA A 96 19.18 -7.27 -13.93
CA ALA A 96 18.86 -5.89 -14.22
C ALA A 96 19.78 -5.32 -15.31
N PRO A 97 19.29 -4.39 -16.16
CA PRO A 97 20.14 -3.64 -17.10
C PRO A 97 21.26 -2.87 -16.40
N ALA A 98 22.35 -2.62 -17.13
CA ALA A 98 23.57 -2.02 -16.58
C ALA A 98 23.36 -0.69 -15.83
N ASP A 99 22.39 0.13 -16.26
CA ASP A 99 22.03 1.38 -15.61
C ASP A 99 21.28 1.21 -14.29
N LYS A 100 20.82 0.01 -13.97
CA LYS A 100 20.02 -0.32 -12.77
C LYS A 100 20.69 -1.30 -11.83
N GLN A 101 21.71 -2.02 -12.27
CA GLN A 101 22.39 -3.06 -11.46
C GLN A 101 22.92 -2.51 -10.13
N GLU A 102 23.43 -1.28 -10.14
CA GLU A 102 24.03 -0.61 -8.97
C GLU A 102 23.02 0.08 -8.04
N ILE A 103 21.72 0.11 -8.40
CA ILE A 103 20.67 0.67 -7.54
C ILE A 103 20.60 -0.15 -6.25
N THR A 104 20.64 0.54 -5.10
CA THR A 104 20.57 -0.12 -3.80
C THR A 104 19.13 -0.28 -3.31
N ILE A 105 18.91 -1.26 -2.43
CA ILE A 105 17.63 -1.44 -1.74
C ILE A 105 17.24 -0.17 -0.97
N ALA A 106 18.20 0.50 -0.34
CA ALA A 106 17.98 1.80 0.32
C ALA A 106 17.39 2.83 -0.65
N GLN A 107 17.92 2.94 -1.86
CA GLN A 107 17.43 3.90 -2.86
C GLN A 107 16.01 3.58 -3.31
N ILE A 108 15.62 2.32 -3.41
CA ILE A 108 14.24 1.93 -3.73
C ILE A 108 13.31 2.31 -2.58
N LEU A 109 13.65 1.91 -1.36
CA LEU A 109 12.85 2.18 -0.14
C LEU A 109 12.64 3.68 0.11
N THR A 110 13.63 4.52 -0.22
CA THR A 110 13.59 5.97 0.01
C THR A 110 13.16 6.79 -1.21
N HIS A 111 12.71 6.13 -2.28
CA HIS A 111 12.30 6.78 -3.52
C HIS A 111 13.41 7.64 -4.17
N THR A 112 14.66 7.21 -4.05
CA THR A 112 15.82 7.87 -4.65
C THR A 112 16.47 7.06 -5.77
N ALA A 113 15.85 5.97 -6.19
CA ALA A 113 16.36 5.05 -7.20
C ALA A 113 16.26 5.58 -8.64
N GLY A 114 15.46 6.60 -8.90
CA GLY A 114 15.26 7.16 -10.23
C GLY A 114 14.19 6.45 -11.07
N PHE A 115 13.53 5.43 -10.56
CA PHE A 115 12.40 4.82 -11.25
C PHE A 115 11.27 5.82 -11.48
N PRO A 116 10.56 5.77 -12.63
CA PRO A 116 9.43 6.65 -12.90
C PRO A 116 8.34 6.51 -11.82
N PRO A 117 7.54 7.55 -11.55
CA PRO A 117 6.48 7.54 -10.54
C PRO A 117 5.49 6.40 -10.71
N GLY A 118 5.11 6.12 -11.96
CA GLY A 118 4.22 5.03 -12.36
C GLY A 118 4.41 4.68 -13.82
N LEU A 119 4.11 3.44 -14.13
CA LEU A 119 3.93 2.93 -15.50
C LEU A 119 2.51 2.39 -15.56
N HIS A 120 1.82 2.58 -16.67
CA HIS A 120 0.49 1.97 -16.90
C HIS A 120 0.67 0.49 -17.29
N LEU A 121 1.15 -0.33 -16.33
CA LEU A 121 1.46 -1.74 -16.58
C LEU A 121 0.24 -2.51 -17.08
N TRP A 122 -0.93 -2.19 -16.58
CA TRP A 122 -2.20 -2.76 -17.00
C TRP A 122 -2.56 -2.48 -18.47
N GLN A 123 -1.96 -1.46 -19.09
CA GLN A 123 -2.09 -1.17 -20.53
C GLN A 123 -0.91 -1.71 -21.34
N LEU A 124 0.27 -1.74 -20.78
CA LEU A 124 1.52 -2.05 -21.48
C LEU A 124 1.85 -3.55 -21.48
N ALA A 125 1.57 -4.23 -20.36
CA ALA A 125 1.85 -5.65 -20.20
C ALA A 125 0.68 -6.50 -20.67
N ARG A 126 0.98 -7.68 -21.22
CA ARG A 126 -0.02 -8.70 -21.58
C ARG A 126 -0.32 -9.65 -20.43
N THR A 127 0.66 -9.85 -19.56
CA THR A 127 0.55 -10.68 -18.37
C THR A 127 1.24 -10.01 -17.18
N PRO A 128 0.86 -10.31 -15.93
CA PRO A 128 1.52 -9.78 -14.74
C PRO A 128 3.04 -9.99 -14.71
N GLU A 129 3.54 -11.11 -15.23
CA GLU A 129 4.96 -11.47 -15.24
C GLU A 129 5.80 -10.52 -16.08
N GLN A 130 5.22 -9.95 -17.15
CA GLN A 130 5.90 -8.95 -17.99
C GLN A 130 6.13 -7.61 -17.27
N SER A 131 5.48 -7.37 -16.14
CA SER A 131 5.61 -6.11 -15.41
C SER A 131 7.05 -5.84 -14.94
N THR A 132 7.77 -6.86 -14.47
CA THR A 132 9.18 -6.75 -14.09
C THR A 132 10.05 -6.30 -15.25
N GLU A 133 9.89 -6.93 -16.41
CA GLU A 133 10.65 -6.61 -17.62
C GLU A 133 10.38 -5.17 -18.06
N LEU A 134 9.11 -4.73 -18.06
CA LEU A 134 8.73 -3.37 -18.43
C LEU A 134 9.28 -2.32 -17.45
N ILE A 135 9.26 -2.59 -16.14
CA ILE A 135 9.84 -1.71 -15.13
C ILE A 135 11.36 -1.61 -15.33
N LEU A 136 12.01 -2.74 -15.59
CA LEU A 136 13.46 -2.76 -15.82
C LEU A 136 13.85 -2.13 -17.15
N ALA A 137 13.02 -2.22 -18.19
CA ALA A 137 13.26 -1.58 -19.48
C ALA A 137 12.98 -0.07 -19.48
N ALA A 138 12.15 0.45 -18.56
CA ALA A 138 11.83 1.86 -18.49
C ALA A 138 13.08 2.70 -18.17
N PRO A 139 13.28 3.86 -18.82
CA PRO A 139 14.39 4.74 -18.48
C PRO A 139 14.26 5.27 -17.06
N LEU A 140 15.39 5.53 -16.41
CA LEU A 140 15.40 6.25 -15.13
C LEU A 140 15.15 7.75 -15.40
N ASP A 141 14.33 8.40 -14.58
CA ASP A 141 14.02 9.82 -14.68
C ASP A 141 15.21 10.70 -14.23
N PHE A 142 16.10 10.13 -13.42
CA PHE A 142 17.30 10.80 -12.92
C PHE A 142 18.32 9.77 -12.40
N GLN A 143 19.55 10.24 -12.22
CA GLN A 143 20.62 9.43 -11.66
C GLN A 143 20.29 8.98 -10.22
N PRO A 144 20.38 7.67 -9.89
CA PRO A 144 20.12 7.17 -8.56
C PRO A 144 20.87 7.92 -7.46
N GLY A 145 20.17 8.25 -6.38
CA GLY A 145 20.73 8.96 -5.21
C GLY A 145 20.78 10.48 -5.33
N THR A 146 20.37 11.09 -6.45
CA THR A 146 20.51 12.55 -6.66
C THR A 146 19.29 13.36 -6.22
N ARG A 147 18.11 12.75 -6.17
CA ARG A 147 16.88 13.39 -5.67
C ARG A 147 15.86 12.35 -5.19
N VAL A 148 14.83 12.83 -4.50
CA VAL A 148 13.65 12.02 -4.10
C VAL A 148 12.55 12.23 -5.11
N GLN A 149 11.99 11.13 -5.64
CA GLN A 149 10.79 11.12 -6.46
C GLN A 149 9.98 9.88 -6.12
N TYR A 150 8.78 10.08 -5.58
CA TYR A 150 7.88 8.99 -5.24
C TYR A 150 7.65 8.07 -6.44
N SER A 151 7.81 6.76 -6.24
CA SER A 151 7.69 5.77 -7.31
C SER A 151 6.92 4.55 -6.84
N CYS A 152 5.80 4.26 -7.51
CA CYS A 152 5.07 3.01 -7.36
C CYS A 152 5.84 1.85 -8.02
N THR A 153 6.45 2.09 -9.18
CA THR A 153 7.18 1.05 -9.93
C THR A 153 8.34 0.46 -9.13
N GLY A 154 9.09 1.29 -8.40
CA GLY A 154 10.15 0.81 -7.52
C GLY A 154 9.65 -0.12 -6.42
N TYR A 155 8.49 0.17 -5.84
CA TYR A 155 7.90 -0.67 -4.81
C TYR A 155 7.22 -1.93 -5.35
N ILE A 156 6.67 -1.91 -6.56
CA ILE A 156 6.23 -3.13 -7.26
C ILE A 156 7.43 -4.08 -7.43
N LEU A 157 8.54 -3.56 -7.95
CA LEU A 157 9.77 -4.33 -8.15
C LEU A 157 10.32 -4.88 -6.83
N LEU A 158 10.33 -4.09 -5.76
CA LEU A 158 10.78 -4.53 -4.44
C LEU A 158 9.85 -5.62 -3.86
N GLY A 159 8.55 -5.53 -4.07
CA GLY A 159 7.60 -6.57 -3.68
C GLY A 159 7.92 -7.90 -4.37
N GLN A 160 8.14 -7.88 -5.69
CA GLN A 160 8.51 -9.07 -6.48
C GLN A 160 9.87 -9.63 -6.06
N LEU A 161 10.84 -8.77 -5.74
CA LEU A 161 12.14 -9.20 -5.20
C LEU A 161 11.96 -9.96 -3.87
N LEU A 162 11.11 -9.45 -2.98
CA LEU A 162 10.84 -10.11 -1.70
C LEU A 162 10.11 -11.45 -1.90
N GLU A 163 9.20 -11.57 -2.84
CA GLU A 163 8.58 -12.85 -3.22
C GLU A 163 9.64 -13.87 -3.68
N CYS A 164 10.54 -13.46 -4.57
CA CYS A 164 11.64 -14.31 -5.01
C CYS A 164 12.57 -14.72 -3.85
N LEU A 165 12.89 -13.77 -2.95
CA LEU A 165 13.81 -14.00 -1.83
C LEU A 165 13.27 -15.01 -0.81
N TYR A 166 11.95 -15.02 -0.61
CA TYR A 166 11.28 -15.89 0.35
C TYR A 166 10.64 -17.14 -0.29
N GLY A 167 10.43 -17.13 -1.61
CA GLY A 167 9.74 -18.20 -2.32
C GLY A 167 8.24 -18.28 -1.98
N LEU A 168 7.63 -17.16 -1.57
CA LEU A 168 6.23 -17.04 -1.18
C LEU A 168 5.58 -15.84 -1.85
N PRO A 169 4.29 -15.91 -2.20
CA PRO A 169 3.53 -14.76 -2.67
C PRO A 169 3.48 -13.64 -1.61
N LEU A 170 3.46 -12.39 -2.04
CA LEU A 170 3.54 -11.21 -1.16
C LEU A 170 2.41 -11.16 -0.12
N ASN A 171 1.20 -11.59 -0.47
CA ASN A 171 0.07 -11.65 0.45
C ASN A 171 0.30 -12.65 1.59
N GLU A 172 0.85 -13.82 1.29
CA GLU A 172 1.17 -14.83 2.29
C GLU A 172 2.35 -14.38 3.16
N LEU A 173 3.37 -13.82 2.52
CA LEU A 173 4.55 -13.30 3.20
C LEU A 173 4.17 -12.17 4.17
N ALA A 174 3.38 -11.19 3.73
CA ALA A 174 2.90 -10.10 4.57
C ALA A 174 2.04 -10.61 5.75
N LEU A 175 1.20 -11.60 5.49
CA LEU A 175 0.39 -12.21 6.53
C LEU A 175 1.26 -12.88 7.60
N GLN A 176 2.23 -13.69 7.19
CA GLN A 176 3.06 -14.49 8.09
C GLN A 176 4.07 -13.64 8.87
N GLU A 177 4.77 -12.72 8.20
CA GLU A 177 5.88 -11.97 8.75
C GLU A 177 5.49 -10.63 9.40
N VAL A 178 4.31 -10.08 9.03
CA VAL A 178 3.89 -8.73 9.50
C VAL A 178 2.54 -8.80 10.20
N PHE A 179 1.47 -9.15 9.49
CA PHE A 179 0.12 -8.96 10.01
C PHE A 179 -0.21 -9.89 11.16
N TRP A 180 0.14 -11.16 11.05
CA TRP A 180 -0.12 -12.15 12.11
C TRP A 180 0.67 -11.86 13.40
N PRO A 181 2.00 -11.62 13.37
CA PRO A 181 2.77 -11.29 14.58
C PRO A 181 2.27 -10.03 15.28
N LEU A 182 1.82 -9.03 14.50
CA LEU A 182 1.27 -7.78 15.02
C LEU A 182 -0.22 -7.87 15.39
N LYS A 183 -0.84 -9.06 15.27
CA LYS A 183 -2.26 -9.29 15.56
C LYS A 183 -3.21 -8.41 14.74
N MET A 184 -2.83 -8.05 13.53
CA MET A 184 -3.61 -7.24 12.60
C MET A 184 -4.65 -8.10 11.87
N LYS A 185 -5.64 -8.61 12.60
CA LYS A 185 -6.59 -9.63 12.13
C LYS A 185 -7.49 -9.19 10.98
N ASN A 186 -7.67 -7.87 10.81
CA ASN A 186 -8.53 -7.29 9.77
C ASN A 186 -7.74 -6.68 8.61
N THR A 187 -6.42 -6.93 8.55
CA THR A 187 -5.53 -6.44 7.49
C THR A 187 -5.09 -7.61 6.63
N SER A 188 -5.33 -7.52 5.33
CA SER A 188 -4.94 -8.54 4.35
C SER A 188 -4.93 -7.94 2.95
N TYR A 189 -4.17 -8.54 2.06
CA TYR A 189 -4.46 -8.48 0.64
C TYR A 189 -5.73 -9.29 0.34
N LEU A 190 -6.41 -9.00 -0.75
CA LEU A 190 -7.60 -9.73 -1.23
C LEU A 190 -8.64 -9.96 -0.12
N PRO A 191 -9.19 -8.90 0.47
CA PRO A 191 -10.11 -9.02 1.59
C PRO A 191 -11.40 -9.74 1.16
N ALA A 192 -11.92 -10.63 2.03
CA ALA A 192 -13.20 -11.29 1.83
C ALA A 192 -14.23 -10.81 2.85
N GLY A 193 -15.52 -10.83 2.47
CA GLY A 193 -16.65 -10.46 3.34
C GLY A 193 -17.16 -9.03 3.18
N GLY A 194 -18.21 -8.67 3.89
CA GLY A 194 -19.10 -7.55 3.55
C GLY A 194 -18.89 -6.23 4.31
N ASN A 195 -17.95 -6.11 5.26
CA ASN A 195 -17.73 -4.84 5.97
C ASN A 195 -16.48 -4.14 5.41
N ILE A 196 -16.58 -3.73 4.15
CA ILE A 196 -15.49 -3.07 3.40
C ILE A 196 -16.05 -1.77 2.83
N ALA A 197 -15.34 -0.66 3.04
CA ALA A 197 -15.66 0.61 2.42
C ALA A 197 -15.29 0.58 0.93
N SER A 198 -16.17 1.08 0.09
CA SER A 198 -15.93 1.26 -1.33
C SER A 198 -14.92 2.37 -1.59
N THR A 199 -14.21 2.29 -2.70
CA THR A 199 -13.21 3.30 -3.08
C THR A 199 -13.77 4.34 -4.06
N GLU A 200 -14.36 3.90 -5.16
CA GLU A 200 -14.91 4.80 -6.18
C GLU A 200 -16.14 4.19 -6.85
N MET A 201 -16.94 5.05 -7.46
CA MET A 201 -18.00 4.62 -8.38
C MET A 201 -17.41 4.42 -9.77
N GLN A 202 -17.72 3.28 -10.37
CA GLN A 202 -17.32 2.93 -11.74
C GLN A 202 -18.33 3.48 -12.76
N ASP A 203 -17.95 3.52 -14.02
CA ASP A 203 -18.79 4.01 -15.13
C ASP A 203 -20.10 3.21 -15.30
N ASP A 204 -20.14 1.97 -14.84
CA ASP A 204 -21.32 1.11 -14.83
C ASP A 204 -22.29 1.41 -13.66
N GLY A 205 -21.96 2.37 -12.81
CA GLY A 205 -22.79 2.82 -11.68
C GLY A 205 -22.61 1.99 -10.40
N PHE A 206 -21.71 1.02 -10.36
CA PHE A 206 -21.38 0.24 -9.15
C PHE A 206 -20.15 0.78 -8.44
N CYS A 207 -20.18 0.72 -7.10
CA CYS A 207 -19.03 1.08 -6.30
C CYS A 207 -18.02 -0.06 -6.21
N LEU A 208 -16.74 0.25 -6.43
CA LEU A 208 -15.63 -0.70 -6.32
C LEU A 208 -15.42 -1.06 -4.85
N THR A 209 -15.76 -2.30 -4.47
CA THR A 209 -15.77 -2.79 -3.09
C THR A 209 -15.00 -4.09 -2.95
N GLY A 210 -13.99 -4.11 -2.05
CA GLY A 210 -13.19 -5.32 -1.80
C GLY A 210 -12.22 -5.70 -2.92
N VAL A 211 -12.13 -4.86 -3.94
CA VAL A 211 -11.18 -4.94 -5.04
C VAL A 211 -10.25 -3.74 -4.94
N VAL A 212 -8.95 -3.96 -5.11
CA VAL A 212 -7.96 -2.89 -5.02
C VAL A 212 -8.23 -1.79 -6.05
N HIS A 213 -8.16 -0.54 -5.60
CA HIS A 213 -8.43 0.64 -6.42
C HIS A 213 -7.36 0.87 -7.50
N ASP A 214 -6.08 0.71 -7.15
CA ASP A 214 -4.96 0.91 -8.08
C ASP A 214 -5.00 -0.10 -9.23
N GLU A 215 -5.00 0.40 -10.49
CA GLU A 215 -5.13 -0.42 -11.69
C GLU A 215 -3.95 -1.37 -11.88
N ASN A 216 -2.72 -0.92 -11.56
CA ASN A 216 -1.55 -1.78 -11.64
C ASN A 216 -1.63 -2.91 -10.61
N ALA A 217 -2.00 -2.59 -9.37
CA ALA A 217 -2.19 -3.61 -8.34
C ALA A 217 -3.30 -4.59 -8.73
N ARG A 218 -4.40 -4.10 -9.30
CA ARG A 218 -5.51 -4.94 -9.80
C ARG A 218 -5.05 -5.85 -10.93
N PHE A 219 -4.31 -5.33 -11.90
CA PHE A 219 -3.71 -6.11 -12.98
C PHE A 219 -2.74 -7.19 -12.46
N LEU A 220 -2.01 -6.90 -11.38
CA LEU A 220 -1.12 -7.83 -10.69
C LEU A 220 -1.88 -8.80 -9.74
N GLY A 221 -3.18 -8.98 -9.94
CA GLY A 221 -4.00 -9.93 -9.19
C GLY A 221 -4.43 -9.44 -7.80
N GLY A 222 -4.36 -8.14 -7.53
CA GLY A 222 -4.70 -7.55 -6.24
C GLY A 222 -3.62 -7.74 -5.16
N VAL A 223 -2.44 -8.24 -5.54
CA VAL A 223 -1.30 -8.47 -4.66
C VAL A 223 -0.09 -7.79 -5.28
N SER A 224 0.30 -6.65 -4.74
CA SER A 224 1.38 -5.84 -5.29
C SER A 224 2.11 -5.07 -4.19
N GLY A 225 3.33 -4.64 -4.50
CA GLY A 225 4.15 -3.82 -3.60
C GLY A 225 3.75 -2.33 -3.54
N ASN A 226 2.83 -1.88 -4.38
CA ASN A 226 2.44 -0.47 -4.45
C ASN A 226 1.16 -0.13 -3.70
#